data_c4d54bd21d28175c19a123691d1226cd
#
_entry.id   c4d54bd21d28175c19a123691d1226cd
#
_cell.length_a   1.000
_cell.length_b   1.000
_cell.length_c   1.000
_cell.angle_alpha   90.00
_cell.angle_beta   90.00
_cell.angle_gamma   90.00
#
_symmetry.space_group_name_H-M   'P 1'
#
loop_
_entity.id
_entity.type
_entity.pdbx_description
1 polymer ?
#
loop_
_entity_poly.entity_id
_entity_poly.type
_entity_poly.pdbx_seq_one_letter_code
_entity_poly.pdbx_strand_id
1 'polypeptide(L)'
;MTTQPSLLSQVEAGVAWITLNRTAQRNALDIPTLKNLHALLDAFNADPAVRVVVLTGSGRSFCAGADLAEWAEAEARGALETYGWTETAHALMTRLHSLDKPTIAAINGTAVGAGLVTV
;
A
#
# COMPACT_ATOMS: atom_id res chain seq x y z
N MET A 1 5.58 -8.85 22.49
CA MET A 1 4.49 -9.06 21.50
C MET A 1 5.01 -8.73 20.11
N THR A 2 4.94 -9.67 19.20
CA THR A 2 5.43 -9.45 17.83
C THR A 2 4.34 -8.78 17.00
N THR A 3 4.68 -7.63 16.42
CA THR A 3 3.78 -6.95 15.49
C THR A 3 3.97 -7.53 14.10
N GLN A 4 2.88 -7.90 13.44
CA GLN A 4 2.96 -8.34 12.05
C GLN A 4 3.38 -7.18 11.17
N PRO A 5 4.25 -7.40 10.19
CA PRO A 5 4.59 -6.34 9.24
C PRO A 5 3.35 -5.93 8.43
N SER A 6 3.22 -4.64 8.14
CA SER A 6 2.08 -4.13 7.37
C SER A 6 2.13 -4.52 5.89
N LEU A 7 3.31 -4.86 5.39
CA LEU A 7 3.52 -5.33 4.03
C LEU A 7 4.39 -6.58 4.06
N LEU A 8 4.06 -7.52 3.20
CA LEU A 8 4.89 -8.66 2.90
C LEU A 8 5.39 -8.52 1.47
N SER A 9 6.60 -8.95 1.19
CA SER A 9 7.12 -8.93 -0.18
C SER A 9 8.00 -10.13 -0.45
N GLN A 10 7.98 -10.58 -1.69
CA GLN A 10 8.90 -11.62 -2.16
C GLN A 10 9.10 -11.46 -3.66
N VAL A 11 10.25 -11.91 -4.13
CA VAL A 11 10.57 -11.93 -5.57
C VAL A 11 10.82 -13.39 -5.97
N GLU A 12 10.11 -13.83 -7.00
CA GLU A 12 10.23 -15.20 -7.51
C GLU A 12 10.06 -15.18 -9.02
N ALA A 13 11.03 -15.73 -9.74
CA ALA A 13 10.99 -15.83 -11.19
C ALA A 13 10.69 -14.49 -11.90
N GLY A 14 11.25 -13.41 -11.41
CA GLY A 14 11.06 -12.06 -11.97
C GLY A 14 9.79 -11.35 -11.54
N VAL A 15 8.97 -11.97 -10.71
CA VAL A 15 7.73 -11.39 -10.19
C VAL A 15 7.95 -10.90 -8.78
N ALA A 16 7.76 -9.60 -8.54
CA ALA A 16 7.78 -9.02 -7.21
C ALA A 16 6.34 -8.97 -6.69
N TRP A 17 6.07 -9.74 -5.64
CA TRP A 17 4.78 -9.76 -4.96
C TRP A 17 4.83 -8.82 -3.77
N ILE A 18 3.88 -7.90 -3.69
CA ILE A 18 3.66 -7.07 -2.52
C ILE A 18 2.28 -7.41 -1.99
N THR A 19 2.22 -7.78 -0.71
CA THR A 19 0.97 -8.17 -0.06
C THR A 19 0.66 -7.20 1.08
N LEU A 20 -0.48 -6.53 0.99
CA LEU A 20 -0.99 -5.71 2.08
C LEU A 20 -1.37 -6.64 3.23
N ASN A 21 -0.85 -6.40 4.44
CA ASN A 21 -0.93 -7.35 5.55
C ASN A 21 -1.44 -6.72 6.85
N ARG A 22 -2.45 -5.89 6.75
CA ARG A 22 -3.15 -5.31 7.90
C ARG A 22 -4.58 -5.84 7.97
N THR A 23 -4.71 -7.16 8.09
CA THR A 23 -6.00 -7.86 7.97
C THR A 23 -7.04 -7.40 9.00
N ALA A 24 -6.60 -7.09 10.23
CA ALA A 24 -7.51 -6.59 11.26
C ALA A 24 -8.13 -5.23 10.89
N GLN A 25 -7.46 -4.44 10.06
CA GLN A 25 -7.94 -3.16 9.55
C GLN A 25 -8.40 -3.26 8.10
N ARG A 26 -8.65 -4.47 7.60
CA ARG A 26 -9.08 -4.72 6.21
C ARG A 26 -8.12 -4.12 5.20
N ASN A 27 -6.82 -4.14 5.53
CA ASN A 27 -5.73 -3.59 4.71
C ASN A 27 -5.87 -2.08 4.45
N ALA A 28 -6.45 -1.34 5.40
CA ALA A 28 -6.50 0.10 5.35
C ALA A 28 -5.08 0.69 5.35
N LEU A 29 -4.92 1.82 4.69
CA LEU A 29 -3.62 2.45 4.46
C LEU A 29 -3.38 3.56 5.47
N ASP A 30 -2.50 3.31 6.43
CA ASP A 30 -1.96 4.34 7.31
C ASP A 30 -0.69 4.94 6.68
N ILE A 31 -0.19 6.04 7.24
CA ILE A 31 0.98 6.72 6.68
C ILE A 31 2.22 5.82 6.64
N PRO A 32 2.56 5.07 7.71
CA PRO A 32 3.71 4.16 7.63
C PRO A 32 3.60 3.14 6.50
N THR A 33 2.41 2.57 6.29
CA THR A 33 2.19 1.61 5.21
C THR A 33 2.35 2.27 3.84
N LEU A 34 1.80 3.47 3.66
CA LEU A 34 1.97 4.22 2.41
C LEU A 34 3.45 4.48 2.09
N LYS A 35 4.22 4.90 3.09
CA LYS A 35 5.65 5.16 2.92
C LYS A 35 6.44 3.90 2.62
N ASN A 36 6.12 2.81 3.32
CA ASN A 36 6.79 1.53 3.09
C ASN A 36 6.48 0.97 1.71
N LEU A 37 5.24 1.11 1.26
CA LEU A 37 4.84 0.67 -0.08
C LEU A 37 5.57 1.48 -1.15
N HIS A 38 5.67 2.79 -0.98
CA HIS A 38 6.42 3.65 -1.90
C HIS A 38 7.89 3.21 -1.99
N ALA A 39 8.53 2.95 -0.85
CA ALA A 39 9.91 2.49 -0.80
C ALA A 39 10.10 1.14 -1.52
N LEU A 40 9.16 0.21 -1.34
CA LEU A 40 9.19 -1.07 -2.04
C LEU A 40 9.05 -0.91 -3.55
N LEU A 41 8.15 -0.04 -4.00
CA LEU A 41 7.98 0.23 -5.42
C LEU A 41 9.26 0.81 -6.03
N ASP A 42 9.91 1.74 -5.35
CA ASP A 42 11.18 2.29 -5.80
C ASP A 42 12.27 1.21 -5.89
N ALA A 43 12.37 0.36 -4.87
CA ALA A 43 13.36 -0.71 -4.84
C ALA A 43 13.13 -1.71 -5.98
N PHE A 44 11.89 -2.14 -6.19
CA PHE A 44 11.58 -3.09 -7.24
C PHE A 44 11.70 -2.48 -8.64
N ASN A 45 11.40 -1.20 -8.78
CA ASN A 45 11.58 -0.53 -10.07
C ASN A 45 13.06 -0.48 -10.47
N ALA A 46 13.95 -0.35 -9.51
CA ALA A 46 15.41 -0.29 -9.75
C ALA A 46 16.07 -1.68 -9.86
N ASP A 47 15.38 -2.75 -9.47
CA ASP A 47 15.95 -4.10 -9.42
C ASP A 47 15.84 -4.78 -10.78
N PRO A 48 16.97 -5.08 -11.44
CA PRO A 48 16.95 -5.74 -12.76
C PRO A 48 16.40 -7.16 -12.71
N ALA A 49 16.34 -7.81 -11.54
CA ALA A 49 15.75 -9.13 -11.38
C ALA A 49 14.23 -9.09 -11.38
N VAL A 50 13.62 -7.92 -11.19
CA VAL A 50 12.17 -7.74 -11.18
C VAL A 50 11.69 -7.32 -12.57
N ARG A 51 10.74 -8.06 -13.12
CA ARG A 51 10.15 -7.81 -14.43
C ARG A 51 8.71 -7.30 -14.34
N VAL A 52 8.01 -7.64 -13.28
CA VAL A 52 6.62 -7.24 -13.04
C VAL A 52 6.38 -7.12 -11.54
N VAL A 53 5.53 -6.20 -11.15
CA VAL A 53 5.13 -6.00 -9.74
C VAL A 53 3.65 -6.37 -9.61
N VAL A 54 3.34 -7.24 -8.66
CA VAL A 54 1.97 -7.66 -8.35
C VAL A 54 1.62 -7.19 -6.94
N LEU A 55 0.50 -6.51 -6.82
CA LEU A 55 -0.04 -6.06 -5.53
C LEU A 55 -1.29 -6.87 -5.19
N THR A 56 -1.33 -7.42 -4.00
CA THR A 56 -2.49 -8.17 -3.49
C THR A 56 -2.69 -7.87 -2.01
N GLY A 57 -3.73 -8.44 -1.41
CA GLY A 57 -4.03 -8.28 0.01
C GLY A 57 -4.11 -9.62 0.72
N SER A 58 -3.73 -9.64 2.00
CA SER A 58 -3.98 -10.80 2.87
C SER A 58 -5.43 -10.79 3.32
N GLY A 59 -5.98 -11.98 3.55
CA GLY A 59 -7.32 -12.13 4.09
C GLY A 59 -8.43 -11.88 3.08
N ARG A 60 -9.54 -11.34 3.56
CA ARG A 60 -10.78 -11.21 2.77
C ARG A 60 -10.88 -9.90 1.99
N SER A 61 -10.06 -8.91 2.31
CA SER A 61 -10.10 -7.61 1.65
C SER A 61 -8.82 -7.37 0.86
N PHE A 62 -8.94 -6.70 -0.27
CA PHE A 62 -7.78 -6.18 -0.98
C PHE A 62 -7.26 -4.96 -0.23
N CYS A 63 -8.07 -3.89 -0.17
CA CYS A 63 -7.71 -2.65 0.53
C CYS A 63 -8.96 -1.83 0.82
N ALA A 64 -9.15 -1.44 2.08
CA ALA A 64 -10.30 -0.65 2.52
C ALA A 64 -10.10 0.86 2.33
N GLY A 65 -8.94 1.30 1.82
CA GLY A 65 -8.66 2.71 1.61
C GLY A 65 -7.95 3.35 2.80
N ALA A 66 -8.25 4.62 3.07
CA ALA A 66 -7.63 5.36 4.17
C ALA A 66 -7.92 4.71 5.52
N ASP A 67 -6.93 4.74 6.40
CA ASP A 67 -7.12 4.29 7.78
C ASP A 67 -7.91 5.34 8.55
N LEU A 68 -9.20 5.07 8.75
CA LEU A 68 -10.09 6.02 9.40
C LEU A 68 -9.77 6.20 10.89
N ALA A 69 -9.20 5.19 11.55
CA ALA A 69 -8.78 5.32 12.96
C ALA A 69 -7.59 6.29 13.07
N GLU A 70 -6.63 6.20 12.17
CA GLU A 70 -5.50 7.14 12.13
C GLU A 70 -5.99 8.56 11.83
N TRP A 71 -6.93 8.69 10.89
CA TRP A 71 -7.52 9.97 10.54
C TRP A 71 -8.24 10.59 11.72
N ALA A 72 -9.08 9.81 12.41
CA ALA A 72 -9.82 10.27 13.59
C ALA A 72 -8.88 10.70 14.71
N GLU A 73 -7.80 9.99 14.92
CA GLU A 73 -6.77 10.35 15.91
C GLU A 73 -6.10 11.68 15.57
N ALA A 74 -5.77 11.90 14.31
CA ALA A 74 -5.19 13.16 13.87
C ALA A 74 -6.18 14.33 14.10
N GLU A 75 -7.46 14.11 13.80
CA GLU A 75 -8.51 15.10 14.05
C GLU A 75 -8.64 15.40 15.53
N ALA A 76 -8.64 14.38 16.38
CA ALA A 76 -8.78 14.55 17.83
C ALA A 76 -7.61 15.34 18.43
N ARG A 77 -6.43 15.26 17.83
CA ARG A 77 -5.23 16.02 18.26
C ARG A 77 -5.17 17.41 17.63
N GLY A 78 -6.15 17.79 16.80
CA GLY A 78 -6.11 19.05 16.08
C GLY A 78 -5.00 19.11 15.03
N ALA A 79 -4.59 17.96 14.51
CA ALA A 79 -3.44 17.83 13.61
C ALA A 79 -3.82 17.49 12.17
N LEU A 80 -5.07 17.70 11.75
CA LEU A 80 -5.50 17.34 10.40
C LEU A 80 -4.71 18.07 9.31
N GLU A 81 -4.39 19.34 9.52
CA GLU A 81 -3.67 20.12 8.51
C GLU A 81 -2.24 19.60 8.29
N THR A 82 -1.64 19.00 9.31
CA THR A 82 -0.28 18.48 9.25
C THR A 82 -0.22 16.97 9.13
N TYR A 83 -1.37 16.33 9.02
CA TYR A 83 -1.46 14.88 8.98
C TYR A 83 -0.72 14.28 7.76
N GLY A 84 -0.89 14.90 6.59
CA GLY A 84 -0.10 14.53 5.41
C GLY A 84 -0.51 13.25 4.72
N TRP A 85 -1.66 12.65 5.08
CA TRP A 85 -2.10 11.40 4.46
C TRP A 85 -2.34 11.57 2.96
N THR A 86 -3.06 12.61 2.59
CA THR A 86 -3.43 12.86 1.18
C THR A 86 -2.20 13.06 0.31
N GLU A 87 -1.25 13.85 0.77
CA GLU A 87 -0.01 14.12 0.04
C GLU A 87 0.83 12.85 -0.10
N THR A 88 0.91 12.05 0.97
CA THR A 88 1.66 10.79 0.97
C THR A 88 1.01 9.77 0.04
N ALA A 89 -0.32 9.66 0.08
CA ALA A 89 -1.07 8.77 -0.80
C ALA A 89 -0.96 9.21 -2.26
N HIS A 90 -1.05 10.51 -2.52
CA HIS A 90 -0.92 11.04 -3.87
C HIS A 90 0.46 10.73 -4.47
N ALA A 91 1.51 10.94 -3.69
CA ALA A 91 2.87 10.62 -4.13
C ALA A 91 3.01 9.12 -4.45
N LEU A 92 2.42 8.26 -3.62
CA LEU A 92 2.43 6.82 -3.86
C LEU A 92 1.69 6.45 -5.14
N MET A 93 0.49 6.99 -5.36
CA MET A 93 -0.30 6.69 -6.56
C MET A 93 0.42 7.16 -7.83
N THR A 94 1.02 8.34 -7.78
CA THR A 94 1.82 8.85 -8.88
C THR A 94 2.98 7.91 -9.19
N ARG A 95 3.67 7.42 -8.15
CA ARG A 95 4.77 6.49 -8.33
C ARG A 95 4.30 5.16 -8.91
N LEU A 96 3.20 4.64 -8.40
CA LEU A 96 2.64 3.37 -8.90
C LEU A 96 2.32 3.44 -10.39
N HIS A 97 1.72 4.53 -10.83
CA HIS A 97 1.36 4.73 -12.24
C HIS A 97 2.55 5.12 -13.13
N SER A 98 3.68 5.49 -12.55
CA SER A 98 4.89 5.91 -13.29
C SER A 98 6.01 4.88 -13.28
N LEU A 99 5.79 3.69 -12.71
CA LEU A 99 6.79 2.63 -12.74
C LEU A 99 7.15 2.25 -14.17
N ASP A 100 8.44 1.93 -14.38
CA ASP A 100 8.93 1.47 -15.69
C ASP A 100 8.55 0.01 -15.99
N LYS A 101 7.97 -0.67 -15.01
CA LYS A 101 7.60 -2.09 -15.08
C LYS A 101 6.08 -2.24 -15.04
N PRO A 102 5.53 -3.26 -15.71
CA PRO A 102 4.10 -3.56 -15.60
C PRO A 102 3.71 -3.83 -14.15
N THR A 103 2.52 -3.34 -13.76
CA THR A 103 1.94 -3.59 -12.46
C THR A 103 0.61 -4.31 -12.63
N ILE A 104 0.36 -5.28 -11.74
CA ILE A 104 -0.87 -6.07 -11.74
C ILE A 104 -1.49 -5.96 -10.35
N ALA A 105 -2.77 -5.64 -10.30
CA ALA A 105 -3.54 -5.72 -9.06
C ALA A 105 -4.25 -7.07 -9.04
N ALA A 106 -3.80 -7.95 -8.15
CA ALA A 106 -4.45 -9.24 -7.91
C ALA A 106 -5.48 -9.03 -6.79
N ILE A 107 -6.67 -8.61 -7.18
CA ILE A 107 -7.73 -8.19 -6.26
C ILE A 107 -8.39 -9.43 -5.65
N ASN A 108 -8.14 -9.65 -4.36
CA ASN A 108 -8.59 -10.83 -3.62
C ASN A 108 -9.91 -10.61 -2.86
N GLY A 109 -10.46 -9.41 -2.90
CA GLY A 109 -11.67 -9.06 -2.19
C GLY A 109 -12.03 -7.59 -2.33
N THR A 110 -12.67 -7.03 -1.32
CA THR A 110 -13.14 -5.64 -1.33
C THR A 110 -12.00 -4.64 -1.58
N ALA A 111 -12.22 -3.74 -2.53
CA ALA A 111 -11.31 -2.62 -2.82
C ALA A 111 -12.17 -1.35 -2.91
N VAL A 112 -11.97 -0.41 -1.98
CA VAL A 112 -12.75 0.82 -1.89
C VAL A 112 -11.86 2.03 -1.63
N GLY A 113 -12.34 3.22 -2.00
CA GLY A 113 -11.61 4.46 -1.79
C GLY A 113 -10.23 4.40 -2.44
N ALA A 114 -9.19 4.75 -1.67
CA ALA A 114 -7.81 4.68 -2.14
C ALA A 114 -7.41 3.25 -2.56
N GLY A 115 -8.01 2.22 -1.95
CA GLY A 115 -7.79 0.84 -2.36
C GLY A 115 -8.22 0.58 -3.80
N LEU A 116 -9.29 1.22 -4.25
CA LEU A 116 -9.74 1.11 -5.64
C LEU A 116 -8.83 1.89 -6.59
N VAL A 117 -8.27 3.00 -6.15
CA VAL A 117 -7.39 3.83 -6.98
C VAL A 117 -6.07 3.12 -7.31
N THR A 118 -5.65 2.15 -6.49
CA THR A 118 -4.43 1.37 -6.75
C THR A 118 -4.57 0.38 -7.93
N VAL A 119 -5.76 0.15 -8.39
CA VAL A 119 -6.02 -0.83 -9.46
C VAL A 119 -6.11 -0.21 -10.88
#